data_442266812d3240ec575e443165e22c70
#
_entry.id   442266812d3240ec575e443165e22c70
#
_cell.length_a   1.000
_cell.length_b   1.000
_cell.length_c   1.000
_cell.angle_alpha   90.00
_cell.angle_beta   90.00
_cell.angle_gamma   90.00
#
_symmetry.space_group_name_H-M   'P 1'
#
loop_
_entity.id
_entity.type
_entity.pdbx_description
1 polymer ?
#
loop_
_entity_poly.entity_id
_entity_poly.type
_entity_poly.pdbx_seq_one_letter_code
_entity_poly.pdbx_strand_id
1 'polypeptide(L)'
;MPWAGVVASAAGLLVMIATAYVMWDRLPEYVATREATDTRPGVDVPRIVIAGALPAVLLLVGAVMTVSTIIGGRLRHYVDPTLVASPSSQTRTMNVLFSVLPLLLITLQAGLLSKAARYDFPLEQAVGVAFGIVLIGLGNVLPKISPARVGSGVTGRWALAWQRSQRTGGVALMALGVACVAGSFFFRPVLLVVGSALLVAAVYALMAVLAVMRMRRS
;
A
#
# COMPACT_ATOMS: atom_id res chain seq x y z
N MET A 1 9.31 16.97 7.35
CA MET A 1 9.75 15.71 6.70
C MET A 1 9.10 14.50 7.39
N PRO A 2 8.75 13.43 6.67
CA PRO A 2 8.12 12.23 7.23
C PRO A 2 9.15 11.27 7.85
N TRP A 3 9.85 11.73 8.89
CA TRP A 3 10.97 11.00 9.49
C TRP A 3 10.62 9.60 9.97
N ALA A 4 9.45 9.42 10.61
CA ALA A 4 9.03 8.10 11.10
C ALA A 4 8.86 7.10 9.96
N GLY A 5 8.27 7.52 8.83
CA GLY A 5 8.15 6.69 7.64
C GLY A 5 9.51 6.35 7.01
N VAL A 6 10.42 7.34 6.92
CA VAL A 6 11.77 7.11 6.38
C VAL A 6 12.54 6.09 7.25
N VAL A 7 12.51 6.26 8.57
CA VAL A 7 13.14 5.31 9.50
C VAL A 7 12.53 3.91 9.37
N ALA A 8 11.21 3.81 9.31
CA ALA A 8 10.53 2.52 9.12
C ALA A 8 10.89 1.86 7.79
N SER A 9 10.98 2.64 6.70
CA SER A 9 11.39 2.11 5.39
C SER A 9 12.85 1.67 5.38
N ALA A 10 13.74 2.43 6.01
CA ALA A 10 15.15 2.06 6.14
C ALA A 10 15.33 0.78 6.98
N ALA A 11 14.63 0.69 8.10
CA ALA A 11 14.61 -0.53 8.93
C ALA A 11 14.04 -1.72 8.15
N GLY A 12 12.94 -1.51 7.41
CA GLY A 12 12.36 -2.54 6.55
C GLY A 12 13.33 -3.02 5.47
N LEU A 13 14.03 -2.11 4.80
CA LEU A 13 15.06 -2.45 3.82
C LEU A 13 16.19 -3.29 4.45
N LEU A 14 16.67 -2.90 5.63
CA LEU A 14 17.69 -3.67 6.35
C LEU A 14 17.21 -5.07 6.71
N VAL A 15 15.98 -5.22 7.19
CA VAL A 15 15.37 -6.53 7.48
C VAL A 15 15.30 -7.39 6.22
N MET A 16 14.89 -6.80 5.08
CA MET A 16 14.82 -7.51 3.82
C MET A 16 16.19 -7.99 3.33
N ILE A 17 17.21 -7.13 3.42
CA ILE A 17 18.60 -7.49 3.07
C ILE A 17 19.12 -8.59 4.02
N ALA A 18 18.90 -8.43 5.31
CA ALA A 18 19.33 -9.43 6.31
C ALA A 18 18.65 -10.78 6.08
N THR A 19 17.35 -10.79 5.80
CA THR A 19 16.60 -12.02 5.49
C THR A 19 17.15 -12.71 4.24
N ALA A 20 17.41 -11.93 3.19
CA ALA A 20 18.01 -12.45 1.95
C ALA A 20 19.42 -13.03 2.19
N TYR A 21 20.23 -12.34 3.00
CA TYR A 21 21.57 -12.80 3.35
C TYR A 21 21.55 -14.10 4.16
N VAL A 22 20.74 -14.18 5.19
CA VAL A 22 20.62 -15.39 6.04
C VAL A 22 20.14 -16.60 5.25
N MET A 23 19.27 -16.38 4.26
CA MET A 23 18.72 -17.47 3.44
C MET A 23 19.56 -17.77 2.19
N TRP A 24 20.64 -16.99 1.92
CA TRP A 24 21.38 -17.04 0.66
C TRP A 24 21.92 -18.44 0.31
N ASP A 25 22.53 -19.13 1.26
CA ASP A 25 23.13 -20.44 1.04
C ASP A 25 22.11 -21.57 0.88
N ARG A 26 20.87 -21.30 1.25
CA ARG A 26 19.74 -22.25 1.13
C ARG A 26 18.92 -22.08 -0.14
N LEU A 27 19.16 -20.98 -0.86
CA LEU A 27 18.47 -20.70 -2.11
C LEU A 27 19.17 -21.42 -3.27
N PRO A 28 18.45 -22.18 -4.11
CA PRO A 28 19.01 -22.68 -5.35
C PRO A 28 19.45 -21.53 -6.26
N GLU A 29 20.44 -21.77 -7.12
CA GLU A 29 20.94 -20.76 -8.05
C GLU A 29 19.85 -20.20 -8.96
N TYR A 30 18.94 -21.11 -9.40
CA TYR A 30 17.73 -20.77 -10.15
C TYR A 30 16.50 -21.28 -9.42
N VAL A 31 15.51 -20.44 -9.28
CA VAL A 31 14.22 -20.75 -8.65
C VAL A 31 13.15 -20.79 -9.69
N ALA A 32 12.47 -21.93 -9.83
CA ALA A 32 11.32 -22.07 -10.71
C ALA A 32 10.17 -21.22 -10.16
N THR A 33 9.87 -20.13 -10.82
CA THR A 33 8.74 -19.23 -10.46
C THR A 33 7.44 -19.68 -11.12
N ARG A 34 7.56 -20.45 -12.18
CA ARG A 34 6.44 -21.09 -12.86
C ARG A 34 6.87 -22.45 -13.39
N GLU A 35 6.09 -23.46 -13.06
CA GLU A 35 6.26 -24.80 -13.64
C GLU A 35 5.90 -24.80 -15.13
N ALA A 36 6.61 -25.61 -15.90
CA ALA A 36 6.26 -25.84 -17.30
C ALA A 36 4.92 -26.57 -17.38
N THR A 37 4.05 -26.11 -18.27
CA THR A 37 2.80 -26.79 -18.65
C THR A 37 2.84 -27.06 -20.14
N ASP A 38 1.97 -27.94 -20.63
CA ASP A 38 1.90 -28.33 -22.07
C ASP A 38 1.77 -27.10 -23.01
N THR A 39 1.24 -26.00 -22.52
CA THR A 39 0.98 -24.80 -23.32
C THR A 39 1.93 -23.63 -23.02
N ARG A 40 2.76 -23.72 -21.96
CA ARG A 40 3.63 -22.61 -21.55
C ARG A 40 4.96 -23.12 -20.99
N PRO A 41 6.10 -22.55 -21.42
CA PRO A 41 7.41 -22.90 -20.86
C PRO A 41 7.51 -22.51 -19.38
N GLY A 42 8.28 -23.27 -18.62
CA GLY A 42 8.70 -22.90 -17.26
C GLY A 42 9.53 -21.61 -17.27
N VAL A 43 9.55 -20.92 -16.15
CA VAL A 43 10.37 -19.72 -15.96
C VAL A 43 11.22 -19.89 -14.72
N ASP A 44 12.54 -19.95 -14.95
CA ASP A 44 13.54 -20.01 -13.90
C ASP A 44 14.15 -18.61 -13.71
N VAL A 45 14.18 -18.14 -12.49
CA VAL A 45 14.69 -16.82 -12.15
C VAL A 45 15.92 -16.96 -11.25
N PRO A 46 17.02 -16.27 -11.55
CA PRO A 46 18.22 -16.28 -10.68
C PRO A 46 17.88 -15.84 -9.25
N ARG A 47 18.49 -16.49 -8.24
CA ARG A 47 18.26 -16.19 -6.81
C ARG A 47 18.48 -14.71 -6.48
N ILE A 48 19.41 -14.02 -7.15
CA ILE A 48 19.70 -12.60 -6.93
C ILE A 48 18.50 -11.72 -7.27
N VAL A 49 17.72 -12.08 -8.31
CA VAL A 49 16.54 -11.35 -8.72
C VAL A 49 15.43 -11.53 -7.67
N ILE A 50 15.23 -12.74 -7.19
CA ILE A 50 14.21 -13.02 -6.16
C ILE A 50 14.55 -12.32 -4.84
N ALA A 51 15.83 -12.36 -4.45
CA ALA A 51 16.28 -11.70 -3.22
C ALA A 51 16.26 -10.17 -3.32
N GLY A 52 16.54 -9.61 -4.51
CA GLY A 52 16.68 -8.16 -4.73
C GLY A 52 15.42 -7.44 -5.22
N ALA A 53 14.44 -8.16 -5.80
CA ALA A 53 13.29 -7.53 -6.44
C ALA A 53 12.47 -6.66 -5.48
N LEU A 54 12.10 -7.18 -4.31
CA LEU A 54 11.26 -6.43 -3.36
C LEU A 54 12.02 -5.29 -2.65
N PRO A 55 13.28 -5.44 -2.22
CA PRO A 55 14.12 -4.30 -1.84
C PRO A 55 14.18 -3.21 -2.91
N ALA A 56 14.37 -3.59 -4.18
CA ALA A 56 14.39 -2.64 -5.30
C ALA A 56 13.04 -1.93 -5.49
N VAL A 57 11.92 -2.65 -5.34
CA VAL A 57 10.57 -2.04 -5.36
C VAL A 57 10.42 -1.01 -4.24
N LEU A 58 10.87 -1.31 -3.01
CA LEU A 58 10.80 -0.35 -1.90
C LEU A 58 11.62 0.91 -2.19
N LEU A 59 12.83 0.76 -2.72
CA LEU A 59 13.68 1.88 -3.14
C LEU A 59 13.05 2.70 -4.28
N LEU A 60 12.48 2.02 -5.28
CA LEU A 60 11.81 2.67 -6.40
C LEU A 60 10.61 3.49 -5.93
N VAL A 61 9.75 2.93 -5.08
CA VAL A 61 8.61 3.65 -4.50
C VAL A 61 9.10 4.86 -3.69
N GLY A 62 10.15 4.71 -2.88
CA GLY A 62 10.79 5.80 -2.16
C GLY A 62 11.28 6.92 -3.09
N ALA A 63 11.96 6.56 -4.17
CA ALA A 63 12.45 7.50 -5.17
C ALA A 63 11.30 8.24 -5.88
N VAL A 64 10.29 7.51 -6.37
CA VAL A 64 9.10 8.08 -7.03
C VAL A 64 8.39 9.06 -6.11
N MET A 65 8.18 8.70 -4.84
CA MET A 65 7.53 9.57 -3.85
C MET A 65 8.36 10.82 -3.56
N THR A 66 9.69 10.69 -3.47
CA THR A 66 10.60 11.82 -3.27
C THR A 66 10.54 12.78 -4.46
N VAL A 67 10.65 12.25 -5.68
CA VAL A 67 10.53 13.03 -6.92
C VAL A 67 9.16 13.70 -7.01
N SER A 68 8.09 12.97 -6.70
CA SER A 68 6.72 13.51 -6.70
C SER A 68 6.54 14.67 -5.71
N THR A 69 7.18 14.61 -4.54
CA THR A 69 7.11 15.71 -3.57
C THR A 69 7.88 16.94 -4.04
N ILE A 70 9.03 16.75 -4.68
CA ILE A 70 9.85 17.86 -5.24
C ILE A 70 9.10 18.52 -6.40
N ILE A 71 8.61 17.72 -7.35
CA ILE A 71 7.86 18.24 -8.51
C ILE A 71 6.55 18.86 -8.06
N GLY A 72 5.81 18.21 -7.16
CA GLY A 72 4.57 18.72 -6.59
C GLY A 72 4.75 20.07 -5.90
N GLY A 73 5.89 20.27 -5.22
CA GLY A 73 6.27 21.57 -4.65
C GLY A 73 6.39 22.68 -5.72
N ARG A 74 7.00 22.36 -6.86
CA ARG A 74 7.17 23.29 -7.99
C ARG A 74 5.85 23.57 -8.71
N LEU A 75 4.98 22.57 -8.83
CA LEU A 75 3.69 22.69 -9.55
C LEU A 75 2.58 23.32 -8.70
N ARG A 76 2.77 23.53 -7.40
CA ARG A 76 1.75 24.13 -6.51
C ARG A 76 1.24 25.50 -6.97
N HIS A 77 2.03 26.25 -7.70
CA HIS A 77 1.63 27.56 -8.23
C HIS A 77 0.61 27.45 -9.37
N TYR A 78 0.53 26.28 -10.02
CA TYR A 78 -0.36 26.06 -11.18
C TYR A 78 -1.64 25.28 -10.81
N VAL A 79 -1.74 24.78 -9.59
CA VAL A 79 -2.88 23.96 -9.15
C VAL A 79 -3.71 24.74 -8.13
N ASP A 80 -5.04 24.68 -8.26
CA ASP A 80 -5.96 25.29 -7.30
C ASP A 80 -5.65 24.77 -5.87
N PRO A 81 -5.37 25.68 -4.91
CA PRO A 81 -5.04 25.31 -3.53
C PRO A 81 -6.11 24.46 -2.82
N THR A 82 -7.36 24.49 -3.31
CA THR A 82 -8.46 23.67 -2.76
C THR A 82 -8.35 22.19 -3.11
N LEU A 83 -7.63 21.87 -4.19
CA LEU A 83 -7.39 20.51 -4.66
C LEU A 83 -6.08 19.91 -4.10
N VAL A 84 -5.23 20.75 -3.50
CA VAL A 84 -3.95 20.32 -2.94
C VAL A 84 -4.12 19.99 -1.45
N ALA A 85 -3.62 18.83 -1.02
CA ALA A 85 -3.58 18.46 0.39
C ALA A 85 -2.68 19.41 1.19
N SER A 86 -3.07 19.70 2.43
CA SER A 86 -2.24 20.51 3.35
C SER A 86 -0.88 19.83 3.60
N PRO A 87 0.21 20.60 3.84
CA PRO A 87 1.54 20.02 4.09
C PRO A 87 1.55 19.03 5.25
N SER A 88 0.81 19.31 6.32
CA SER A 88 0.69 18.42 7.48
C SER A 88 -0.03 17.12 7.13
N SER A 89 -1.08 17.19 6.33
CA SER A 89 -1.83 16.06 5.82
C SER A 89 -0.96 15.18 4.93
N GLN A 90 -0.23 15.80 3.99
CA GLN A 90 0.71 15.11 3.11
C GLN A 90 1.81 14.38 3.90
N THR A 91 2.44 15.05 4.87
CA THR A 91 3.47 14.43 5.72
C THR A 91 2.92 13.24 6.51
N ARG A 92 1.69 13.34 7.03
CA ARG A 92 1.04 12.25 7.77
C ARG A 92 0.76 11.05 6.86
N THR A 93 0.22 11.29 5.68
CA THR A 93 -0.05 10.23 4.69
C THR A 93 1.23 9.52 4.28
N MET A 94 2.30 10.28 4.00
CA MET A 94 3.61 9.74 3.69
C MET A 94 4.18 8.90 4.84
N ASN A 95 4.09 9.38 6.09
CA ASN A 95 4.54 8.62 7.24
C ASN A 95 3.85 7.26 7.34
N VAL A 96 2.53 7.21 7.17
CA VAL A 96 1.79 5.94 7.26
C VAL A 96 2.13 5.03 6.10
N LEU A 97 2.17 5.53 4.86
CA LEU A 97 2.54 4.72 3.69
C LEU A 97 3.93 4.11 3.86
N PHE A 98 4.92 4.92 4.21
CA PHE A 98 6.30 4.45 4.41
C PHE A 98 6.48 3.59 5.66
N SER A 99 5.55 3.59 6.61
CA SER A 99 5.60 2.68 7.77
C SER A 99 4.93 1.33 7.46
N VAL A 100 3.88 1.32 6.65
CA VAL A 100 3.06 0.12 6.43
C VAL A 100 3.52 -0.67 5.20
N LEU A 101 3.97 0.01 4.14
CA LEU A 101 4.45 -0.63 2.91
C LEU A 101 5.64 -1.60 3.15
N PRO A 102 6.67 -1.24 3.94
CA PRO A 102 7.76 -2.18 4.24
C PRO A 102 7.28 -3.47 4.90
N LEU A 103 6.28 -3.40 5.79
CA LEU A 103 5.72 -4.58 6.43
C LEU A 103 5.16 -5.59 5.41
N LEU A 104 4.40 -5.10 4.44
CA LEU A 104 3.86 -5.92 3.36
C LEU A 104 4.99 -6.53 2.51
N LEU A 105 5.99 -5.71 2.14
CA LEU A 105 7.10 -6.17 1.30
C LEU A 105 8.01 -7.16 2.03
N ILE A 106 8.29 -6.96 3.32
CA ILE A 106 9.02 -7.94 4.16
C ILE A 106 8.27 -9.27 4.19
N THR A 107 6.95 -9.22 4.41
CA THR A 107 6.12 -10.43 4.46
C THR A 107 6.15 -11.19 3.14
N LEU A 108 6.03 -10.48 2.02
CA LEU A 108 6.13 -11.06 0.67
C LEU A 108 7.52 -11.64 0.43
N GLN A 109 8.58 -10.94 0.79
CA GLN A 109 9.94 -11.41 0.59
C GLN A 109 10.24 -12.64 1.46
N ALA A 110 9.90 -12.61 2.74
CA ALA A 110 10.09 -13.74 3.62
C ALA A 110 9.36 -14.99 3.10
N GLY A 111 8.13 -14.81 2.61
CA GLY A 111 7.38 -15.91 2.03
C GLY A 111 7.95 -16.44 0.72
N LEU A 112 8.38 -15.55 -0.20
CA LEU A 112 9.01 -15.96 -1.46
C LEU A 112 10.32 -16.70 -1.22
N LEU A 113 11.18 -16.19 -0.33
CA LEU A 113 12.45 -16.82 0.02
C LEU A 113 12.22 -18.16 0.74
N SER A 114 11.26 -18.23 1.68
CA SER A 114 10.91 -19.46 2.38
C SER A 114 10.42 -20.53 1.40
N LYS A 115 9.54 -20.16 0.48
CA LYS A 115 9.06 -21.09 -0.56
C LYS A 115 10.21 -21.56 -1.47
N ALA A 116 11.11 -20.65 -1.88
CA ALA A 116 12.27 -20.99 -2.69
C ALA A 116 13.25 -21.92 -1.96
N ALA A 117 13.41 -21.73 -0.64
CA ALA A 117 14.23 -22.57 0.22
C ALA A 117 13.49 -23.85 0.72
N ARG A 118 12.29 -24.11 0.21
CA ARG A 118 11.42 -25.27 0.57
C ARG A 118 11.03 -25.32 2.05
N TYR A 119 10.90 -24.15 2.71
CA TYR A 119 10.31 -24.06 4.03
C TYR A 119 8.79 -23.96 3.93
N ASP A 120 8.13 -24.63 4.87
CA ASP A 120 6.68 -24.53 5.03
C ASP A 120 6.34 -23.23 5.78
N PHE A 121 6.11 -22.18 5.01
CA PHE A 121 5.75 -20.87 5.52
C PHE A 121 4.32 -20.54 5.06
N PRO A 122 3.41 -20.17 5.98
CA PRO A 122 2.01 -19.84 5.64
C PRO A 122 1.91 -18.48 4.95
N LEU A 123 2.53 -18.37 3.76
CA LEU A 123 2.65 -17.12 2.99
C LEU A 123 1.31 -16.46 2.75
N GLU A 124 0.32 -17.23 2.36
CA GLU A 124 -0.99 -16.70 2.02
C GLU A 124 -1.64 -16.01 3.22
N GLN A 125 -1.58 -16.62 4.41
CA GLN A 125 -2.12 -16.03 5.64
C GLN A 125 -1.33 -14.78 6.04
N ALA A 126 -0.01 -14.85 5.99
CA ALA A 126 0.85 -13.72 6.32
C ALA A 126 0.61 -12.52 5.39
N VAL A 127 0.42 -12.75 4.09
CA VAL A 127 0.07 -11.70 3.11
C VAL A 127 -1.31 -11.12 3.42
N GLY A 128 -2.31 -11.94 3.73
CA GLY A 128 -3.64 -11.48 4.11
C GLY A 128 -3.62 -10.58 5.36
N VAL A 129 -2.87 -10.98 6.39
CA VAL A 129 -2.68 -10.18 7.60
C VAL A 129 -1.96 -8.87 7.29
N ALA A 130 -0.84 -8.92 6.56
CA ALA A 130 -0.09 -7.71 6.21
C ALA A 130 -0.94 -6.73 5.36
N PHE A 131 -1.70 -7.26 4.39
CA PHE A 131 -2.62 -6.46 3.58
C PHE A 131 -3.73 -5.82 4.44
N GLY A 132 -4.31 -6.55 5.38
CA GLY A 132 -5.29 -6.03 6.33
C GLY A 132 -4.72 -4.88 7.17
N ILE A 133 -3.47 -4.99 7.66
CA ILE A 133 -2.79 -3.92 8.38
C ILE A 133 -2.59 -2.67 7.48
N VAL A 134 -2.25 -2.87 6.19
CA VAL A 134 -2.19 -1.76 5.21
C VAL A 134 -3.52 -1.05 5.11
N LEU A 135 -4.63 -1.77 4.99
CA LEU A 135 -5.98 -1.19 4.89
C LEU A 135 -6.35 -0.43 6.16
N ILE A 136 -6.03 -0.95 7.35
CA ILE A 136 -6.25 -0.26 8.63
C ILE A 136 -5.45 1.05 8.66
N GLY A 137 -4.18 1.01 8.28
CA GLY A 137 -3.31 2.18 8.24
C GLY A 137 -3.85 3.26 7.30
N LEU A 138 -4.23 2.88 6.07
CA LEU A 138 -4.83 3.78 5.08
C LEU A 138 -6.16 4.34 5.58
N GLY A 139 -7.03 3.49 6.11
CA GLY A 139 -8.33 3.90 6.66
C GLY A 139 -8.22 4.90 7.79
N ASN A 140 -7.20 4.78 8.64
CA ASN A 140 -6.92 5.72 9.72
C ASN A 140 -6.44 7.10 9.24
N VAL A 141 -5.76 7.16 8.08
CA VAL A 141 -5.22 8.41 7.53
C VAL A 141 -6.23 9.16 6.67
N LEU A 142 -7.04 8.45 5.90
CA LEU A 142 -8.01 9.03 4.95
C LEU A 142 -8.85 10.17 5.56
N PRO A 143 -9.48 10.02 6.74
CA PRO A 143 -10.30 11.07 7.34
C PRO A 143 -9.53 12.33 7.74
N LYS A 144 -8.21 12.21 7.83
CA LYS A 144 -7.31 13.28 8.29
C LYS A 144 -6.71 14.07 7.14
N ILE A 145 -7.01 13.70 5.88
CA ILE A 145 -6.59 14.43 4.69
C ILE A 145 -7.47 15.67 4.57
N SER A 146 -6.86 16.84 4.75
CA SER A 146 -7.53 18.12 4.61
C SER A 146 -6.94 18.92 3.44
N PRO A 147 -7.75 19.71 2.70
CA PRO A 147 -7.24 20.61 1.67
C PRO A 147 -6.37 21.71 2.27
N ALA A 148 -5.46 22.26 1.49
CA ALA A 148 -4.58 23.35 1.90
C ALA A 148 -5.37 24.64 2.19
N ARG A 149 -6.44 24.89 1.43
CA ARG A 149 -7.40 25.99 1.63
C ARG A 149 -8.81 25.51 1.34
N VAL A 150 -9.77 26.07 2.07
CA VAL A 150 -11.20 25.93 1.76
C VAL A 150 -11.56 27.08 0.84
N GLY A 151 -11.76 26.79 -0.47
CA GLY A 151 -12.15 27.76 -1.47
C GLY A 151 -13.65 28.07 -1.41
N SER A 152 -14.03 29.22 -1.96
CA SER A 152 -15.41 29.55 -2.31
C SER A 152 -15.69 29.05 -3.72
N GLY A 153 -16.93 28.61 -3.99
CA GLY A 153 -17.33 28.13 -5.30
C GLY A 153 -17.46 26.62 -5.43
N VAL A 154 -17.56 26.12 -6.66
CA VAL A 154 -17.85 24.70 -6.96
C VAL A 154 -16.73 23.78 -6.46
N THR A 155 -15.48 24.15 -6.69
CA THR A 155 -14.30 23.38 -6.26
C THR A 155 -14.21 23.27 -4.74
N GLY A 156 -14.48 24.35 -4.00
CA GLY A 156 -14.49 24.34 -2.54
C GLY A 156 -15.62 23.47 -1.97
N ARG A 157 -16.83 23.55 -2.53
CA ARG A 157 -17.96 22.69 -2.14
C ARG A 157 -17.65 21.22 -2.39
N TRP A 158 -17.05 20.91 -3.52
CA TRP A 158 -16.64 19.54 -3.84
C TRP A 158 -15.57 19.02 -2.86
N ALA A 159 -14.55 19.81 -2.57
CA ALA A 159 -13.49 19.44 -1.63
C ALA A 159 -14.04 19.15 -0.21
N LEU A 160 -14.98 19.98 0.27
CA LEU A 160 -15.64 19.74 1.57
C LEU A 160 -16.54 18.49 1.55
N ALA A 161 -17.31 18.28 0.49
CA ALA A 161 -18.15 17.10 0.33
C ALA A 161 -17.30 15.83 0.28
N TRP A 162 -16.19 15.87 -0.45
CA TRP A 162 -15.20 14.79 -0.53
C TRP A 162 -14.60 14.49 0.84
N GLN A 163 -14.12 15.50 1.56
CA GLN A 163 -13.55 15.33 2.89
C GLN A 163 -14.53 14.69 3.88
N ARG A 164 -15.81 15.09 3.84
CA ARG A 164 -16.84 14.46 4.66
C ARG A 164 -17.06 13.00 4.30
N SER A 165 -16.96 12.65 3.01
CA SER A 165 -17.09 11.26 2.54
C SER A 165 -15.89 10.41 2.95
N GLN A 166 -14.69 10.98 3.05
CA GLN A 166 -13.48 10.28 3.49
C GLN A 166 -13.58 9.70 4.90
N ARG A 167 -14.37 10.31 5.80
CA ARG A 167 -14.61 9.74 7.14
C ARG A 167 -15.30 8.39 7.05
N THR A 168 -16.36 8.31 6.27
CA THR A 168 -17.09 7.05 6.06
C THR A 168 -16.22 6.02 5.36
N GLY A 169 -15.50 6.43 4.31
CA GLY A 169 -14.56 5.57 3.60
C GLY A 169 -13.42 5.06 4.48
N GLY A 170 -12.86 5.92 5.33
CA GLY A 170 -11.81 5.53 6.26
C GLY A 170 -12.27 4.46 7.26
N VAL A 171 -13.47 4.62 7.84
CA VAL A 171 -14.06 3.61 8.75
C VAL A 171 -14.31 2.30 8.00
N ALA A 172 -14.85 2.37 6.77
CA ALA A 172 -15.09 1.19 5.94
C ALA A 172 -13.78 0.44 5.61
N LEU A 173 -12.71 1.16 5.27
CA LEU A 173 -11.39 0.56 5.03
C LEU A 173 -10.78 -0.07 6.29
N MET A 174 -10.93 0.58 7.45
CA MET A 174 -10.47 -0.01 8.71
C MET A 174 -11.24 -1.29 9.05
N ALA A 175 -12.56 -1.28 8.93
CA ALA A 175 -13.39 -2.46 9.15
C ALA A 175 -13.03 -3.60 8.17
N LEU A 176 -12.82 -3.27 6.89
CA LEU A 176 -12.37 -4.22 5.88
C LEU A 176 -10.98 -4.79 6.22
N GLY A 177 -10.05 -3.94 6.67
CA GLY A 177 -8.73 -4.38 7.11
C GLY A 177 -8.78 -5.34 8.29
N VAL A 178 -9.62 -5.06 9.30
CA VAL A 178 -9.86 -5.98 10.43
C VAL A 178 -10.47 -7.29 9.94
N ALA A 179 -11.45 -7.23 9.04
CA ALA A 179 -12.05 -8.42 8.45
C ALA A 179 -11.03 -9.25 7.65
N CYS A 180 -10.10 -8.61 6.92
CA CYS A 180 -9.00 -9.28 6.24
C CYS A 180 -8.06 -9.99 7.20
N VAL A 181 -7.64 -9.31 8.28
CA VAL A 181 -6.78 -9.91 9.30
C VAL A 181 -7.45 -11.14 9.91
N ALA A 182 -8.67 -11.01 10.39
CA ALA A 182 -9.41 -12.12 10.98
C ALA A 182 -9.70 -13.24 9.95
N GLY A 183 -10.15 -12.85 8.76
CA GLY A 183 -10.51 -13.79 7.69
C GLY A 183 -9.32 -14.60 7.16
N SER A 184 -8.09 -14.09 7.26
CA SER A 184 -6.88 -14.78 6.81
C SER A 184 -6.66 -16.14 7.50
N PHE A 185 -7.27 -16.36 8.66
CA PHE A 185 -7.19 -17.62 9.41
C PHE A 185 -8.31 -18.61 9.05
N PHE A 186 -9.40 -18.16 8.43
CA PHE A 186 -10.59 -18.97 8.18
C PHE A 186 -10.88 -19.22 6.69
N PHE A 187 -10.43 -18.30 5.83
CA PHE A 187 -10.73 -18.34 4.41
C PHE A 187 -9.46 -18.43 3.57
N ARG A 188 -9.60 -18.86 2.31
CA ARG A 188 -8.49 -18.83 1.34
C ARG A 188 -8.02 -17.39 1.12
N PRO A 189 -6.77 -17.06 1.47
CA PRO A 189 -6.30 -15.66 1.50
C PRO A 189 -6.35 -14.97 0.13
N VAL A 190 -6.19 -15.71 -0.96
CA VAL A 190 -6.30 -15.16 -2.32
C VAL A 190 -7.69 -14.57 -2.56
N LEU A 191 -8.75 -15.25 -2.15
CA LEU A 191 -10.12 -14.75 -2.26
C LEU A 191 -10.33 -13.50 -1.40
N LEU A 192 -9.72 -13.45 -0.21
CA LEU A 192 -9.77 -12.29 0.68
C LEU A 192 -9.08 -11.07 0.07
N VAL A 193 -7.88 -11.25 -0.47
CA VAL A 193 -7.13 -10.14 -1.08
C VAL A 193 -7.86 -9.59 -2.31
N VAL A 194 -8.30 -10.46 -3.21
CA VAL A 194 -9.07 -10.05 -4.41
C VAL A 194 -10.40 -9.44 -4.02
N GLY A 195 -11.15 -10.07 -3.12
CA GLY A 195 -12.43 -9.55 -2.63
C GLY A 195 -12.27 -8.20 -1.93
N SER A 196 -11.22 -8.05 -1.13
CA SER A 196 -10.90 -6.78 -0.47
C SER A 196 -10.52 -5.68 -1.46
N ALA A 197 -9.75 -5.99 -2.49
CA ALA A 197 -9.41 -5.01 -3.53
C ALA A 197 -10.66 -4.51 -4.26
N LEU A 198 -11.60 -5.41 -4.59
CA LEU A 198 -12.90 -5.04 -5.18
C LEU A 198 -13.73 -4.20 -4.21
N LEU A 199 -13.77 -4.55 -2.93
CA LEU A 199 -14.48 -3.78 -1.91
C LEU A 199 -13.87 -2.40 -1.69
N VAL A 200 -12.54 -2.28 -1.72
CA VAL A 200 -11.85 -0.97 -1.70
C VAL A 200 -12.29 -0.12 -2.88
N ALA A 201 -12.30 -0.67 -4.10
CA ALA A 201 -12.78 0.04 -5.27
C ALA A 201 -14.26 0.47 -5.12
N ALA A 202 -15.12 -0.41 -4.58
CA ALA A 202 -16.52 -0.09 -4.31
C ALA A 202 -16.67 1.01 -3.23
N VAL A 203 -15.86 1.00 -2.17
CA VAL A 203 -15.83 2.06 -1.14
C VAL A 203 -15.47 3.40 -1.77
N TYR A 204 -14.44 3.45 -2.63
CA TYR A 204 -14.04 4.69 -3.30
C TYR A 204 -15.12 5.18 -4.27
N ALA A 205 -15.74 4.29 -5.05
CA ALA A 205 -16.86 4.64 -5.92
C ALA A 205 -18.04 5.20 -5.11
N LEU A 206 -18.39 4.57 -4.00
CA LEU A 206 -19.45 5.05 -3.10
C LEU A 206 -19.10 6.42 -2.51
N MET A 207 -17.86 6.63 -2.09
CA MET A 207 -17.40 7.94 -1.60
C MET A 207 -17.54 9.02 -2.66
N ALA A 208 -17.19 8.74 -3.91
CA ALA A 208 -17.34 9.68 -5.02
C ALA A 208 -18.83 10.03 -5.25
N VAL A 209 -19.70 9.03 -5.28
CA VAL A 209 -21.15 9.24 -5.41
C VAL A 209 -21.71 10.08 -4.26
N LEU A 210 -21.35 9.75 -3.01
CA LEU A 210 -21.77 10.50 -1.84
C LEU A 210 -21.27 11.95 -1.86
N ALA A 211 -20.07 12.20 -2.34
CA ALA A 211 -19.52 13.54 -2.49
C ALA A 211 -20.34 14.37 -3.51
N VAL A 212 -20.66 13.78 -4.66
CA VAL A 212 -21.49 14.41 -5.69
C VAL A 212 -22.91 14.71 -5.18
N MET A 213 -23.53 13.73 -4.49
CA MET A 213 -24.87 13.93 -3.93
C MET A 213 -24.92 15.03 -2.86
N ARG A 214 -23.92 15.11 -2.00
CA ARG A 214 -23.79 16.15 -0.97
C ARG A 214 -23.56 17.52 -1.58
N MET A 215 -22.79 17.61 -2.66
CA MET A 215 -22.57 18.86 -3.39
C MET A 215 -23.87 19.40 -4.01
N ARG A 216 -24.78 18.53 -4.49
CA ARG A 216 -26.07 18.93 -5.07
C ARG A 216 -27.07 19.47 -4.03
N ARG A 217 -26.89 19.13 -2.75
CA ARG A 217 -27.80 19.52 -1.66
C ARG A 217 -27.33 20.79 -0.92
N SER A 218 -26.12 21.27 -1.16
CA SER A 218 -25.52 22.48 -0.60
C SER A 218 -25.54 23.64 -1.62
#